data_505b07508f0d2819e613a56ab4859cab
#
_entry.id   505b07508f0d2819e613a56ab4859cab
#
_cell.length_a   1.000
_cell.length_b   1.000
_cell.length_c   1.000
_cell.angle_alpha   90.00
_cell.angle_beta   90.00
_cell.angle_gamma   90.00
#
_symmetry.space_group_name_H-M   'P 1'
#
loop_
_entity.id
_entity.type
_entity.pdbx_description
1 polymer ?
#
loop_
_entity_poly.entity_id
_entity_poly.type
_entity_poly.pdbx_seq_one_letter_code
_entity_poly.pdbx_strand_id
1 'polypeptide(L)'
;FEATVGGTMPLISLVERTLVGNTIFGIRGIFNGTCNYILTRMTEEGIPYAHALSEAQDMGIAEADPSYDVEGVDTAGKVVILANSLFDMNIKYSDVDVTGITGVTPEALALAKKRGYAIKLIGDVPALTVRPTLVPLGSPIAVSGTLNSAAIYTDLSGTITVTGLGAGSIETASAILTDIVSIYRTKRIDAIF
;
A
#
# COMPACT_ATOMS: atom_id res chain seq x y z
N PHE A 1 16.12 -1.65 1.83
CA PHE A 1 14.95 -2.56 1.77
C PHE A 1 13.67 -1.85 1.26
N GLU A 2 13.86 -0.79 0.46
CA GLU A 2 12.78 0.03 -0.09
C GLU A 2 11.71 -0.80 -0.83
N ALA A 3 12.15 -1.81 -1.59
CA ALA A 3 11.27 -2.67 -2.39
C ALA A 3 10.29 -3.51 -1.57
N THR A 4 10.44 -3.58 -0.25
CA THR A 4 9.59 -4.42 0.60
C THR A 4 8.18 -3.85 0.80
N VAL A 5 8.01 -2.52 0.64
CA VAL A 5 6.70 -1.85 0.73
C VAL A 5 6.55 -0.83 -0.38
N GLY A 6 5.56 -1.02 -1.23
CA GLY A 6 5.19 -0.03 -2.25
C GLY A 6 5.94 -0.13 -3.59
N GLY A 7 6.78 -1.16 -3.79
CA GLY A 7 7.48 -1.35 -5.05
C GLY A 7 8.36 -0.16 -5.43
N THR A 8 7.95 0.63 -6.42
CA THR A 8 8.66 1.85 -6.83
C THR A 8 8.38 3.08 -5.98
N MET A 9 7.38 3.03 -5.09
CA MET A 9 7.09 4.15 -4.20
C MET A 9 8.19 4.27 -3.13
N PRO A 10 8.96 5.36 -3.06
CA PRO A 10 10.09 5.50 -2.15
C PRO A 10 9.62 5.89 -0.73
N LEU A 11 8.79 5.05 -0.08
CA LEU A 11 8.15 5.39 1.18
C LEU A 11 9.13 5.50 2.34
N ILE A 12 10.01 4.52 2.48
CA ILE A 12 10.97 4.45 3.58
C ILE A 12 12.00 5.56 3.43
N SER A 13 12.64 5.66 2.26
CA SER A 13 13.66 6.68 2.00
C SER A 13 13.09 8.10 2.00
N LEU A 14 11.85 8.30 1.60
CA LEU A 14 11.18 9.60 1.68
C LEU A 14 11.05 10.06 3.13
N VAL A 15 10.59 9.19 4.03
CA VAL A 15 10.47 9.52 5.45
C VAL A 15 11.83 9.69 6.10
N GLU A 16 12.74 8.73 5.93
CA GLU A 16 14.04 8.70 6.62
C GLU A 16 15.02 9.78 6.13
N ARG A 17 14.93 10.20 4.86
CA ARG A 17 15.95 11.08 4.26
C ARG A 17 15.43 12.44 3.85
N THR A 18 14.17 12.53 3.43
CA THR A 18 13.62 13.78 2.89
C THR A 18 12.74 14.49 3.91
N LEU A 19 12.03 13.73 4.75
CA LEU A 19 11.12 14.30 5.75
C LEU A 19 11.73 14.34 7.17
N VAL A 20 13.04 14.25 7.30
CA VAL A 20 13.76 14.22 8.59
C VAL A 20 13.46 15.41 9.51
N GLY A 21 13.02 16.52 8.97
CA GLY A 21 12.63 17.71 9.76
C GLY A 21 11.17 17.70 10.21
N ASN A 22 10.41 16.63 9.92
CA ASN A 22 9.00 16.52 10.27
C ASN A 22 8.76 15.42 11.30
N THR A 23 7.75 15.62 12.13
CA THR A 23 7.15 14.53 12.91
C THR A 23 6.13 13.81 12.05
N ILE A 24 6.28 12.50 11.87
CA ILE A 24 5.34 11.67 11.12
C ILE A 24 4.28 11.14 12.09
N PHE A 25 3.01 11.49 11.86
CA PHE A 25 1.90 11.03 12.72
C PHE A 25 1.30 9.71 12.28
N GLY A 26 1.42 9.37 10.99
CA GLY A 26 0.88 8.15 10.45
C GLY A 26 1.10 8.01 8.96
N ILE A 27 0.90 6.79 8.49
CA ILE A 27 0.94 6.42 7.08
C ILE A 27 -0.30 5.55 6.81
N ARG A 28 -1.11 5.93 5.83
CA ARG A 28 -2.28 5.16 5.38
C ARG A 28 -2.23 4.97 3.89
N GLY A 29 -2.56 3.76 3.42
CA GLY A 29 -2.49 3.57 1.98
C GLY A 29 -3.00 2.23 1.48
N ILE A 30 -3.02 2.14 0.17
CA ILE A 30 -3.22 0.92 -0.61
C ILE A 30 -1.82 0.33 -0.86
N PHE A 31 -1.55 -0.83 -0.27
CA PHE A 31 -0.25 -1.51 -0.36
C PHE A 31 -0.31 -2.84 -1.12
N ASN A 32 -1.48 -3.21 -1.65
CA ASN A 32 -1.67 -4.43 -2.43
C ASN A 32 -2.43 -4.12 -3.73
N GLY A 33 -1.75 -4.31 -4.87
CA GLY A 33 -2.29 -4.02 -6.20
C GLY A 33 -3.38 -4.98 -6.64
N THR A 34 -3.29 -6.26 -6.26
CA THR A 34 -4.28 -7.30 -6.58
C THR A 34 -5.64 -6.95 -5.97
N CYS A 35 -5.65 -6.65 -4.67
CA CYS A 35 -6.88 -6.21 -3.98
C CYS A 35 -7.44 -4.92 -4.58
N ASN A 36 -6.57 -3.96 -4.90
CA ASN A 36 -7.04 -2.71 -5.49
C ASN A 36 -7.65 -2.94 -6.87
N TYR A 37 -7.07 -3.81 -7.70
CA TYR A 37 -7.61 -4.19 -8.99
C TYR A 37 -9.00 -4.82 -8.84
N ILE A 38 -9.15 -5.86 -8.00
CA ILE A 38 -10.40 -6.55 -7.77
C ILE A 38 -11.50 -5.57 -7.32
N LEU A 39 -11.24 -4.75 -6.31
CA LEU A 39 -12.20 -3.76 -5.80
C LEU A 39 -12.54 -2.69 -6.86
N THR A 40 -11.58 -2.33 -7.71
CA THR A 40 -11.82 -1.40 -8.82
C THR A 40 -12.78 -2.00 -9.84
N ARG A 41 -12.53 -3.23 -10.31
CA ARG A 41 -13.40 -3.93 -11.28
C ARG A 41 -14.82 -4.12 -10.74
N MET A 42 -14.95 -4.58 -9.50
CA MET A 42 -16.23 -4.70 -8.81
C MET A 42 -16.98 -3.35 -8.75
N THR A 43 -16.26 -2.24 -8.49
CA THR A 43 -16.86 -0.90 -8.37
C THR A 43 -17.28 -0.32 -9.72
N GLU A 44 -16.49 -0.54 -10.77
CA GLU A 44 -16.73 0.04 -12.11
C GLU A 44 -17.79 -0.73 -12.89
N GLU A 45 -17.72 -2.05 -12.86
CA GLU A 45 -18.57 -2.94 -13.67
C GLU A 45 -19.75 -3.52 -12.88
N GLY A 46 -19.76 -3.41 -11.55
CA GLY A 46 -20.80 -4.01 -10.70
C GLY A 46 -20.76 -5.54 -10.65
N ILE A 47 -19.64 -6.15 -11.03
CA ILE A 47 -19.46 -7.61 -11.08
C ILE A 47 -19.21 -8.20 -9.69
N PRO A 48 -19.58 -9.48 -9.46
CA PRO A 48 -19.28 -10.19 -8.22
C PRO A 48 -17.78 -10.37 -8.01
N TYR A 49 -17.35 -10.50 -6.75
CA TYR A 49 -15.96 -10.76 -6.35
C TYR A 49 -15.31 -11.93 -7.11
N ALA A 50 -16.02 -13.07 -7.21
CA ALA A 50 -15.49 -14.25 -7.89
C ALA A 50 -15.18 -13.99 -9.37
N HIS A 51 -15.96 -13.15 -10.06
CA HIS A 51 -15.71 -12.77 -11.44
C HIS A 51 -14.49 -11.85 -11.55
N ALA A 52 -14.40 -10.80 -10.71
CA ALA A 52 -13.27 -9.89 -10.69
C ALA A 52 -11.95 -10.60 -10.33
N LEU A 53 -11.99 -11.59 -9.42
CA LEU A 53 -10.86 -12.43 -9.10
C LEU A 53 -10.42 -13.31 -10.29
N SER A 54 -11.38 -13.95 -10.99
CA SER A 54 -11.07 -14.75 -12.19
C SER A 54 -10.40 -13.92 -13.27
N GLU A 55 -10.90 -12.72 -13.53
CA GLU A 55 -10.25 -11.77 -14.47
C GLU A 55 -8.82 -11.43 -14.03
N ALA A 56 -8.60 -11.17 -12.74
CA ALA A 56 -7.28 -10.88 -12.21
C ALA A 56 -6.32 -12.06 -12.37
N GLN A 57 -6.80 -13.29 -12.22
CA GLN A 57 -6.01 -14.52 -12.44
C GLN A 57 -5.69 -14.72 -13.91
N ASP A 58 -6.66 -14.55 -14.80
CA ASP A 58 -6.46 -14.67 -16.26
C ASP A 58 -5.45 -13.65 -16.79
N MET A 59 -5.39 -12.47 -16.18
CA MET A 59 -4.42 -11.41 -16.51
C MET A 59 -3.05 -11.59 -15.82
N GLY A 60 -2.88 -12.59 -14.95
CA GLY A 60 -1.66 -12.80 -14.17
C GLY A 60 -1.42 -11.73 -13.08
N ILE A 61 -2.44 -11.00 -12.68
CA ILE A 61 -2.41 -10.03 -11.57
C ILE A 61 -2.56 -10.75 -10.24
N ALA A 62 -3.43 -11.79 -10.18
CA ALA A 62 -3.61 -12.66 -9.03
C ALA A 62 -3.04 -14.04 -9.31
N GLU A 63 -2.45 -14.69 -8.31
CA GLU A 63 -2.00 -16.07 -8.36
C GLU A 63 -3.17 -17.05 -8.27
N ALA A 64 -2.92 -18.35 -8.55
CA ALA A 64 -3.93 -19.41 -8.44
C ALA A 64 -4.49 -19.53 -7.01
N ASP A 65 -3.63 -19.37 -5.99
CA ASP A 65 -4.04 -19.16 -4.60
C ASP A 65 -3.86 -17.69 -4.23
N PRO A 66 -4.93 -16.89 -4.25
CA PRO A 66 -4.86 -15.45 -3.98
C PRO A 66 -4.97 -15.11 -2.50
N SER A 67 -5.06 -16.08 -1.59
CA SER A 67 -5.39 -15.89 -0.17
C SER A 67 -4.45 -14.90 0.51
N TYR A 68 -3.16 -14.95 0.20
CA TYR A 68 -2.16 -14.04 0.76
C TYR A 68 -2.45 -12.56 0.48
N ASP A 69 -3.03 -12.27 -0.68
CA ASP A 69 -3.47 -10.93 -1.06
C ASP A 69 -4.85 -10.59 -0.48
N VAL A 70 -5.85 -11.41 -0.83
CA VAL A 70 -7.27 -11.05 -0.62
C VAL A 70 -7.72 -11.12 0.82
N GLU A 71 -7.03 -11.90 1.66
CA GLU A 71 -7.25 -11.94 3.10
C GLU A 71 -6.49 -10.83 3.85
N GLY A 72 -5.66 -10.05 3.14
CA GLY A 72 -4.94 -8.89 3.68
C GLY A 72 -3.60 -9.21 4.33
N VAL A 73 -3.10 -10.46 4.18
CA VAL A 73 -1.85 -10.93 4.81
C VAL A 73 -0.64 -10.15 4.31
N ASP A 74 -0.51 -9.97 2.98
CA ASP A 74 0.53 -9.15 2.37
C ASP A 74 0.52 -7.71 2.91
N THR A 75 -0.66 -7.09 2.93
CA THR A 75 -0.81 -5.72 3.43
C THR A 75 -0.43 -5.61 4.92
N ALA A 76 -0.78 -6.60 5.73
CA ALA A 76 -0.43 -6.62 7.16
C ALA A 76 1.09 -6.74 7.37
N GLY A 77 1.77 -7.57 6.59
CA GLY A 77 3.23 -7.66 6.60
C GLY A 77 3.88 -6.29 6.28
N LYS A 78 3.33 -5.56 5.32
CA LYS A 78 3.79 -4.20 4.97
C LYS A 78 3.52 -3.18 6.07
N VAL A 79 2.39 -3.26 6.77
CA VAL A 79 2.09 -2.45 7.96
C VAL A 79 3.12 -2.71 9.06
N VAL A 80 3.48 -3.97 9.33
CA VAL A 80 4.54 -4.34 10.30
C VAL A 80 5.88 -3.71 9.92
N ILE A 81 6.28 -3.81 8.64
CA ILE A 81 7.54 -3.23 8.15
C ILE A 81 7.53 -1.71 8.36
N LEU A 82 6.49 -1.00 7.95
CA LEU A 82 6.39 0.45 8.12
C LEU A 82 6.40 0.86 9.59
N ALA A 83 5.64 0.15 10.44
CA ALA A 83 5.55 0.42 11.87
C ALA A 83 6.92 0.28 12.57
N ASN A 84 7.62 -0.80 12.28
CA ASN A 84 8.92 -1.07 12.91
C ASN A 84 10.04 -0.17 12.34
N SER A 85 9.99 0.15 11.03
CA SER A 85 11.04 0.93 10.40
C SER A 85 10.92 2.43 10.61
N LEU A 86 9.69 2.97 10.66
CA LEU A 86 9.46 4.41 10.62
C LEU A 86 8.87 4.98 11.92
N PHE A 87 8.40 4.11 12.82
CA PHE A 87 7.77 4.52 14.08
C PHE A 87 8.42 3.86 15.31
N ASP A 88 9.55 3.16 15.15
CA ASP A 88 10.26 2.43 16.21
C ASP A 88 9.35 1.49 17.04
N MET A 89 8.29 0.96 16.41
CA MET A 89 7.35 0.04 17.03
C MET A 89 7.91 -1.39 16.94
N ASN A 90 8.10 -2.07 18.03
CA ASN A 90 8.54 -3.47 18.01
C ASN A 90 7.35 -4.42 17.96
N ILE A 91 6.60 -4.40 16.83
CA ILE A 91 5.39 -5.19 16.64
C ILE A 91 5.62 -6.44 15.79
N LYS A 92 4.72 -7.40 15.91
CA LYS A 92 4.64 -8.63 15.12
C LYS A 92 3.39 -8.62 14.26
N TYR A 93 3.32 -9.54 13.31
CA TYR A 93 2.15 -9.73 12.45
C TYR A 93 0.85 -9.95 13.26
N SER A 94 0.93 -10.69 14.37
CA SER A 94 -0.22 -10.94 15.26
C SER A 94 -0.81 -9.70 15.93
N ASP A 95 -0.11 -8.58 15.91
CA ASP A 95 -0.54 -7.34 16.54
C ASP A 95 -1.36 -6.46 15.59
N VAL A 96 -1.44 -6.86 14.31
CA VAL A 96 -2.23 -6.15 13.28
C VAL A 96 -3.63 -6.75 13.21
N ASP A 97 -4.64 -5.89 13.31
CA ASP A 97 -6.05 -6.29 13.11
C ASP A 97 -6.37 -6.32 11.61
N VAL A 98 -6.62 -7.52 11.07
CA VAL A 98 -6.73 -7.76 9.63
C VAL A 98 -8.12 -8.21 9.24
N THR A 99 -8.69 -7.53 8.25
CA THR A 99 -9.90 -7.93 7.52
C THR A 99 -9.64 -7.81 6.03
N GLY A 100 -9.72 -8.91 5.30
CA GLY A 100 -9.54 -8.97 3.84
C GLY A 100 -10.75 -8.43 3.06
N ILE A 101 -10.69 -8.59 1.73
CA ILE A 101 -11.70 -8.05 0.82
C ILE A 101 -12.80 -9.06 0.43
N THR A 102 -12.68 -10.32 0.82
CA THR A 102 -13.58 -11.41 0.40
C THR A 102 -15.05 -11.20 0.80
N GLY A 103 -15.27 -10.43 1.89
CA GLY A 103 -16.61 -10.05 2.36
C GLY A 103 -17.19 -8.78 1.72
N VAL A 104 -16.47 -8.11 0.83
CA VAL A 104 -16.95 -6.90 0.16
C VAL A 104 -17.94 -7.26 -0.95
N THR A 105 -19.14 -6.69 -0.93
CA THR A 105 -20.18 -6.98 -1.91
C THR A 105 -20.34 -5.88 -2.95
N PRO A 106 -20.86 -6.19 -4.16
CA PRO A 106 -21.17 -5.19 -5.19
C PRO A 106 -22.13 -4.10 -4.70
N GLU A 107 -23.11 -4.48 -3.86
CA GLU A 107 -24.09 -3.55 -3.28
C GLU A 107 -23.41 -2.54 -2.35
N ALA A 108 -22.47 -2.98 -1.52
CA ALA A 108 -21.71 -2.10 -0.63
C ALA A 108 -20.86 -1.11 -1.44
N LEU A 109 -20.21 -1.57 -2.52
CA LEU A 109 -19.42 -0.74 -3.42
C LEU A 109 -20.29 0.29 -4.15
N ALA A 110 -21.46 -0.13 -4.69
CA ALA A 110 -22.41 0.75 -5.36
C ALA A 110 -22.95 1.83 -4.40
N LEU A 111 -23.26 1.46 -3.16
CA LEU A 111 -23.73 2.39 -2.13
C LEU A 111 -22.63 3.39 -1.74
N ALA A 112 -21.40 2.94 -1.57
CA ALA A 112 -20.24 3.80 -1.29
C ALA A 112 -20.03 4.80 -2.44
N LYS A 113 -20.01 4.32 -3.69
CA LYS A 113 -19.85 5.15 -4.90
C LYS A 113 -20.95 6.23 -5.00
N LYS A 114 -22.20 5.86 -4.75
CA LYS A 114 -23.33 6.80 -4.75
C LYS A 114 -23.18 7.91 -3.70
N ARG A 115 -22.46 7.64 -2.62
CA ARG A 115 -22.17 8.60 -1.54
C ARG A 115 -20.85 9.34 -1.71
N GLY A 116 -20.16 9.19 -2.84
CA GLY A 116 -18.89 9.87 -3.13
C GLY A 116 -17.66 9.18 -2.52
N TYR A 117 -17.74 7.88 -2.22
CA TYR A 117 -16.65 7.08 -1.66
C TYR A 117 -16.29 5.88 -2.54
N ALA A 118 -15.02 5.48 -2.48
CA ALA A 118 -14.56 4.16 -2.89
C ALA A 118 -14.32 3.29 -1.66
N ILE A 119 -14.48 1.98 -1.77
CA ILE A 119 -13.99 1.03 -0.77
C ILE A 119 -12.62 0.52 -1.26
N LYS A 120 -11.60 0.67 -0.41
CA LYS A 120 -10.23 0.23 -0.68
C LYS A 120 -9.70 -0.57 0.50
N LEU A 121 -8.83 -1.55 0.24
CA LEU A 121 -8.09 -2.22 1.32
C LEU A 121 -6.99 -1.27 1.81
N ILE A 122 -7.14 -0.74 3.01
CA ILE A 122 -6.24 0.25 3.58
C ILE A 122 -5.44 -0.38 4.72
N GLY A 123 -4.10 -0.28 4.60
CA GLY A 123 -3.19 -0.42 5.73
C GLY A 123 -3.01 0.92 6.43
N ASP A 124 -3.02 0.92 7.75
CA ASP A 124 -2.94 2.11 8.61
C ASP A 124 -1.90 1.93 9.71
N VAL A 125 -0.96 2.85 9.79
CA VAL A 125 0.07 2.93 10.82
C VAL A 125 -0.01 4.33 11.47
N PRO A 126 -0.08 4.46 12.79
CA PRO A 126 0.14 3.47 13.84
C PRO A 126 -1.12 2.75 14.36
N ALA A 127 -2.26 2.86 13.68
CA ALA A 127 -3.48 2.18 14.12
C ALA A 127 -3.39 0.64 14.06
N LEU A 128 -2.39 0.09 13.34
CA LEU A 128 -2.12 -1.34 13.17
C LEU A 128 -3.35 -2.09 12.62
N THR A 129 -3.96 -1.54 11.58
CA THR A 129 -5.14 -2.14 10.96
C THR A 129 -4.98 -2.33 9.47
N VAL A 130 -5.58 -3.41 8.96
CA VAL A 130 -5.75 -3.67 7.53
C VAL A 130 -7.21 -4.02 7.31
N ARG A 131 -7.96 -3.18 6.58
CA ARG A 131 -9.38 -3.44 6.36
C ARG A 131 -9.95 -2.68 5.16
N PRO A 132 -11.05 -3.18 4.56
CA PRO A 132 -11.83 -2.41 3.61
C PRO A 132 -12.33 -1.11 4.26
N THR A 133 -11.96 0.03 3.67
CA THR A 133 -12.22 1.36 4.25
C THR A 133 -12.84 2.27 3.20
N LEU A 134 -13.78 3.11 3.63
CA LEU A 134 -14.36 4.17 2.81
C LEU A 134 -13.31 5.28 2.58
N VAL A 135 -12.97 5.51 1.33
CA VAL A 135 -12.03 6.57 0.90
C VAL A 135 -12.81 7.56 0.03
N PRO A 136 -12.83 8.87 0.34
CA PRO A 136 -13.48 9.85 -0.53
C PRO A 136 -12.94 9.78 -1.96
N LEU A 137 -13.81 9.83 -2.97
CA LEU A 137 -13.39 9.74 -4.39
C LEU A 137 -12.43 10.86 -4.81
N GLY A 138 -12.48 12.02 -4.14
CA GLY A 138 -11.53 13.12 -4.36
C GLY A 138 -10.21 12.98 -3.59
N SER A 139 -10.03 11.91 -2.80
CA SER A 139 -8.79 11.67 -2.07
C SER A 139 -7.65 11.23 -3.00
N PRO A 140 -6.43 11.76 -2.85
CA PRO A 140 -5.27 11.32 -3.64
C PRO A 140 -4.95 9.82 -3.53
N ILE A 141 -5.37 9.16 -2.44
CA ILE A 141 -5.17 7.71 -2.29
C ILE A 141 -6.32 6.87 -2.88
N ALA A 142 -7.35 7.48 -3.48
CA ALA A 142 -8.46 6.77 -4.12
C ALA A 142 -8.09 6.31 -5.55
N VAL A 143 -6.93 5.68 -5.69
CA VAL A 143 -6.42 5.22 -7.00
C VAL A 143 -7.12 3.94 -7.47
N SER A 144 -7.13 3.70 -8.79
CA SER A 144 -7.78 2.55 -9.44
C SER A 144 -6.75 1.57 -10.02
N GLY A 145 -7.24 0.42 -10.47
CA GLY A 145 -6.43 -0.63 -11.09
C GLY A 145 -5.45 -1.26 -10.10
N THR A 146 -4.23 -1.52 -10.55
CA THR A 146 -3.17 -2.15 -9.75
C THR A 146 -2.30 -1.15 -8.98
N LEU A 147 -2.62 0.16 -9.05
CA LEU A 147 -1.82 1.19 -8.39
C LEU A 147 -1.86 1.06 -6.87
N ASN A 148 -0.72 1.30 -6.26
CA ASN A 148 -0.60 1.57 -4.82
C ASN A 148 -0.53 3.07 -4.58
N SER A 149 -0.98 3.52 -3.42
CA SER A 149 -0.90 4.92 -3.01
C SER A 149 -0.88 5.02 -1.49
N ALA A 150 0.01 5.85 -0.97
CA ALA A 150 0.15 6.08 0.47
C ALA A 150 0.13 7.57 0.79
N ALA A 151 -0.64 7.95 1.81
CA ALA A 151 -0.63 9.26 2.42
C ALA A 151 0.22 9.22 3.70
N ILE A 152 1.17 10.13 3.80
CA ILE A 152 2.06 10.35 4.94
C ILE A 152 1.60 11.63 5.62
N TYR A 153 1.23 11.56 6.88
CA TYR A 153 0.74 12.68 7.67
C TYR A 153 1.86 13.28 8.51
N THR A 154 2.13 14.57 8.32
CA THR A 154 3.25 15.28 8.96
C THR A 154 2.77 16.54 9.68
N ASP A 155 3.57 17.05 10.62
CA ASP A 155 3.32 18.31 11.32
C ASP A 155 3.58 19.55 10.46
N LEU A 156 4.72 19.63 9.78
CA LEU A 156 5.15 20.82 9.07
C LEU A 156 4.79 20.81 7.58
N SER A 157 4.84 19.63 6.94
CA SER A 157 4.62 19.51 5.49
C SER A 157 3.18 19.09 5.12
N GLY A 158 2.29 18.94 6.13
CA GLY A 158 0.92 18.51 5.92
C GLY A 158 0.83 17.06 5.46
N THR A 159 -0.05 16.78 4.50
CA THR A 159 -0.21 15.42 3.96
C THR A 159 0.53 15.29 2.63
N ILE A 160 1.48 14.38 2.58
CA ILE A 160 2.22 14.03 1.36
C ILE A 160 1.67 12.71 0.84
N THR A 161 1.36 12.64 -0.44
CA THR A 161 0.87 11.41 -1.08
C THR A 161 1.85 10.93 -2.13
N VAL A 162 2.17 9.64 -2.09
CA VAL A 162 3.01 8.97 -3.08
C VAL A 162 2.17 7.88 -3.75
N THR A 163 2.21 7.84 -5.08
CA THR A 163 1.48 6.86 -5.89
C THR A 163 2.41 6.22 -6.90
N GLY A 164 2.29 4.92 -7.09
CA GLY A 164 3.12 4.18 -8.04
C GLY A 164 2.68 2.72 -8.19
N LEU A 165 3.43 1.96 -8.98
CA LEU A 165 3.25 0.52 -9.09
C LEU A 165 3.83 -0.16 -7.86
N GLY A 166 2.98 -0.91 -7.13
CA GLY A 166 3.35 -1.58 -5.89
C GLY A 166 4.07 -2.91 -6.09
N ALA A 167 4.07 -3.45 -7.30
CA ALA A 167 4.70 -4.70 -7.69
C ALA A 167 5.14 -4.65 -9.15
N GLY A 168 5.97 -5.62 -9.56
CA GLY A 168 6.52 -5.74 -10.90
C GLY A 168 8.01 -6.06 -10.85
N SER A 169 8.50 -6.84 -11.80
CA SER A 169 9.92 -7.27 -11.83
C SER A 169 10.88 -6.09 -12.04
N ILE A 170 10.53 -5.18 -12.94
CA ILE A 170 11.35 -3.99 -13.24
C ILE A 170 11.28 -3.02 -12.06
N GLU A 171 10.09 -2.79 -11.52
CA GLU A 171 9.81 -1.93 -10.38
C GLU A 171 10.61 -2.35 -9.15
N THR A 172 10.54 -3.63 -8.80
CA THR A 172 11.28 -4.20 -7.67
C THR A 172 12.79 -4.13 -7.90
N ALA A 173 13.26 -4.49 -9.10
CA ALA A 173 14.67 -4.41 -9.44
C ALA A 173 15.21 -2.96 -9.37
N SER A 174 14.42 -1.98 -9.81
CA SER A 174 14.77 -0.56 -9.72
C SER A 174 14.96 -0.11 -8.28
N ALA A 175 14.05 -0.49 -7.37
CA ALA A 175 14.14 -0.15 -5.96
C ALA A 175 15.36 -0.82 -5.29
N ILE A 176 15.63 -2.10 -5.58
CA ILE A 176 16.82 -2.82 -5.09
C ILE A 176 18.10 -2.16 -5.60
N LEU A 177 18.17 -1.79 -6.89
CA LEU A 177 19.33 -1.10 -7.46
C LEU A 177 19.56 0.26 -6.78
N THR A 178 18.48 0.98 -6.49
CA THR A 178 18.54 2.26 -5.75
C THR A 178 19.14 2.07 -4.34
N ASP A 179 18.74 1.01 -3.62
CA ASP A 179 19.32 0.67 -2.32
C ASP A 179 20.81 0.37 -2.42
N ILE A 180 21.22 -0.44 -3.40
CA ILE A 180 22.64 -0.78 -3.62
C ILE A 180 23.46 0.48 -3.91
N VAL A 181 22.99 1.35 -4.80
CA VAL A 181 23.66 2.61 -5.14
C VAL A 181 23.74 3.54 -3.93
N SER A 182 22.69 3.60 -3.13
CA SER A 182 22.65 4.42 -1.90
C SER A 182 23.68 3.96 -0.87
N ILE A 183 23.78 2.65 -0.63
CA ILE A 183 24.79 2.07 0.28
C ILE A 183 26.20 2.39 -0.21
N TYR A 184 26.46 2.27 -1.52
CA TYR A 184 27.78 2.57 -2.08
C TYR A 184 28.16 4.04 -1.96
N ARG A 185 27.20 4.96 -2.19
CA ARG A 185 27.44 6.41 -2.05
C ARG A 185 27.71 6.81 -0.61
N THR A 186 26.98 6.27 0.36
CA THR A 186 27.19 6.54 1.79
C THR A 186 28.60 6.11 2.22
N LYS A 187 29.03 4.90 1.89
CA LYS A 187 30.39 4.42 2.20
C LYS A 187 31.50 5.27 1.59
N ARG A 188 31.26 5.90 0.45
CA ARG A 188 32.25 6.77 -0.20
C ARG A 188 32.39 8.12 0.50
N ILE A 189 31.36 8.62 1.14
CA ILE A 189 31.38 9.85 1.94
C ILE A 189 32.15 9.58 3.25
N ASP A 190 31.86 8.47 3.94
CA ASP A 190 32.55 8.08 5.19
C ASP A 190 34.07 7.80 5.01
N ALA A 191 34.49 7.51 3.78
CA ALA A 191 35.90 7.29 3.45
C ALA A 191 36.69 8.59 3.15
N ILE A 192 36.01 9.74 3.08
CA ILE A 192 36.62 11.05 2.77
C ILE A 192 36.81 11.89 4.06
N PHE A 193 36.17 11.53 5.16
CA PHE A 193 36.29 12.13 6.49
C PHE A 193 36.89 11.11 7.47
#